data_f3fb771f9ec14bb43a91c369ccd2b87b
#
_entry.id   f3fb771f9ec14bb43a91c369ccd2b87b
#
_cell.length_a   1.000
_cell.length_b   1.000
_cell.length_c   1.000
_cell.angle_alpha   90.00
_cell.angle_beta   90.00
_cell.angle_gamma   90.00
#
_symmetry.space_group_name_H-M   'P 1'
#
loop_
_entity.id
_entity.type
_entity.pdbx_description
1 polymer ?
#
loop_
_entity_poly.entity_id
_entity_poly.type
_entity_poly.pdbx_seq_one_letter_code
_entity_poly.pdbx_strand_id
1 'polypeptide(L)'
;MKRSLPLLLFAFCATSAWCQTIRIVNNNPGATGGVNVYTGATALQNAINASVSGDILHVIPGTVSNGNVTITDKSLTILGVGLDPQKGLGTRSLVGDINLVGPASSGFRASGIHFLRLLPNISCSSTWTISNILIENCQFNAVQMLSSACAIGNMIVRNCVINSHQGFSSGPQAFEIFVNSGVLITNNIIRCQSNNAGVVKGDGLTITNNLFYGGGTFGVFTDTDNSIVRNNIFSRTSPALNTTTCTGNTFQNNIVFGSSDNSFTDGIAGNTSTGHIIADPLLTNVPSTTSDWVYTYDITLLAGSPAINAGLDGTNMGPTGGILPFDEEGTLLPLIEAINMPAIVTKGVDLEVNIKAKGN
;
A
#
# COMPACT_ATOMS: atom_id res chain seq x y z
N MET A 1 62.39 -1.40 -41.12
CA MET A 1 61.05 -0.91 -40.73
C MET A 1 60.41 -1.92 -39.77
N LYS A 2 60.44 -1.65 -38.48
CA LYS A 2 59.78 -2.46 -37.44
C LYS A 2 58.36 -1.91 -37.23
N ARG A 3 57.32 -2.68 -37.55
CA ARG A 3 55.92 -2.35 -37.28
C ARG A 3 55.59 -2.82 -35.87
N SER A 4 55.36 -1.86 -34.97
CA SER A 4 54.79 -2.10 -33.63
C SER A 4 53.27 -2.25 -33.78
N LEU A 5 52.75 -3.43 -33.38
CA LEU A 5 51.33 -3.72 -33.27
C LEU A 5 50.80 -3.18 -31.95
N PRO A 6 49.80 -2.28 -31.88
CA PRO A 6 49.22 -1.86 -30.60
C PRO A 6 48.36 -3.01 -30.04
N LEU A 7 48.72 -3.40 -28.80
CA LEU A 7 47.93 -4.35 -27.99
C LEU A 7 46.69 -3.62 -27.53
N LEU A 8 45.52 -3.96 -28.11
CA LEU A 8 44.20 -3.44 -27.67
C LEU A 8 43.80 -4.20 -26.43
N LEU A 9 43.93 -3.56 -25.25
CA LEU A 9 43.50 -4.11 -23.98
C LEU A 9 41.96 -3.97 -23.90
N PHE A 10 41.22 -5.05 -24.16
CA PHE A 10 39.79 -5.13 -23.89
C PHE A 10 39.59 -5.22 -22.36
N ALA A 11 39.25 -4.08 -21.75
CA ALA A 11 38.70 -4.07 -20.39
C ALA A 11 37.32 -4.73 -20.43
N PHE A 12 37.23 -6.00 -20.06
CA PHE A 12 35.97 -6.63 -19.72
C PHE A 12 35.41 -5.92 -18.49
N CYS A 13 34.50 -4.97 -18.67
CA CYS A 13 33.59 -4.58 -17.61
C CYS A 13 32.72 -5.81 -17.25
N ALA A 14 33.14 -6.57 -16.26
CA ALA A 14 32.27 -7.53 -15.63
C ALA A 14 31.14 -6.72 -14.96
N THR A 15 30.05 -6.52 -15.70
CA THR A 15 28.78 -6.15 -15.08
C THR A 15 28.44 -7.32 -14.16
N SER A 16 28.67 -7.14 -12.86
CA SER A 16 28.15 -8.07 -11.86
C SER A 16 26.64 -8.09 -12.07
N ALA A 17 26.13 -9.16 -12.71
CA ALA A 17 24.72 -9.45 -12.73
C ALA A 17 24.34 -9.64 -11.24
N TRP A 18 23.70 -8.64 -10.66
CA TRP A 18 23.19 -8.72 -9.29
C TRP A 18 22.08 -9.75 -9.34
N CYS A 19 22.39 -10.97 -8.90
CA CYS A 19 21.41 -12.03 -8.80
C CYS A 19 20.49 -11.66 -7.62
N GLN A 20 19.25 -11.34 -7.93
CA GLN A 20 18.21 -11.12 -6.95
C GLN A 20 18.04 -12.38 -6.09
N THR A 21 18.14 -12.25 -4.78
CA THR A 21 17.97 -13.35 -3.85
C THR A 21 16.58 -13.31 -3.24
N ILE A 22 15.89 -14.46 -3.26
CA ILE A 22 14.65 -14.64 -2.52
C ILE A 22 15.00 -15.17 -1.14
N ARG A 23 14.51 -14.47 -0.10
CA ARG A 23 14.67 -14.86 1.29
C ARG A 23 13.30 -15.16 1.89
N ILE A 24 13.19 -16.31 2.55
CA ILE A 24 11.94 -16.75 3.17
C ILE A 24 11.97 -16.35 4.64
N VAL A 25 10.92 -15.68 5.08
CA VAL A 25 10.71 -15.27 6.47
C VAL A 25 9.55 -16.09 7.05
N ASN A 26 9.84 -16.94 8.00
CA ASN A 26 8.84 -17.81 8.63
C ASN A 26 9.00 -17.78 10.16
N ASN A 27 8.19 -16.96 10.82
CA ASN A 27 8.19 -16.85 12.28
C ASN A 27 7.16 -17.75 12.98
N ASN A 28 6.57 -18.70 12.27
CA ASN A 28 5.63 -19.64 12.85
C ASN A 28 6.32 -20.55 13.87
N PRO A 29 5.65 -20.94 14.96
CA PRO A 29 6.18 -21.87 15.92
C PRO A 29 6.61 -23.21 15.25
N GLY A 30 7.79 -23.68 15.59
CA GLY A 30 8.33 -24.93 15.02
C GLY A 30 8.95 -24.79 13.62
N ALA A 31 8.96 -23.60 13.02
CA ALA A 31 9.64 -23.39 11.75
C ALA A 31 11.16 -23.66 11.88
N THR A 32 11.72 -24.37 10.91
CA THR A 32 13.15 -24.65 10.85
C THR A 32 13.83 -23.70 9.86
N GLY A 33 14.98 -23.17 10.27
CA GLY A 33 15.82 -22.32 9.43
C GLY A 33 16.58 -23.13 8.37
N GLY A 34 17.12 -22.40 7.38
CA GLY A 34 17.89 -23.00 6.28
C GLY A 34 18.64 -21.92 5.51
N VAL A 35 19.19 -22.30 4.36
CA VAL A 35 19.79 -21.31 3.45
C VAL A 35 18.71 -20.35 2.98
N ASN A 36 18.90 -19.04 3.25
CA ASN A 36 17.93 -17.97 2.97
C ASN A 36 16.55 -18.17 3.64
N VAL A 37 16.44 -19.00 4.68
CA VAL A 37 15.22 -19.18 5.48
C VAL A 37 15.48 -18.66 6.90
N TYR A 38 14.75 -17.64 7.29
CA TYR A 38 14.88 -16.93 8.56
C TYR A 38 13.68 -17.27 9.45
N THR A 39 13.92 -17.64 10.71
CA THR A 39 12.89 -18.08 11.65
C THR A 39 12.97 -17.36 12.98
N GLY A 40 11.88 -17.42 13.76
CA GLY A 40 11.79 -16.81 15.10
C GLY A 40 11.33 -15.35 15.07
N ALA A 41 11.24 -14.73 16.24
CA ALA A 41 10.61 -13.43 16.45
C ALA A 41 11.28 -12.27 15.69
N THR A 42 12.56 -12.39 15.35
CA THR A 42 13.32 -11.35 14.59
C THR A 42 13.61 -11.79 13.16
N ALA A 43 12.90 -12.79 12.64
CA ALA A 43 13.15 -13.39 11.34
C ALA A 43 13.20 -12.36 10.20
N LEU A 44 12.22 -11.44 10.14
CA LEU A 44 12.17 -10.43 9.10
C LEU A 44 13.35 -9.43 9.21
N GLN A 45 13.66 -8.95 10.40
CA GLN A 45 14.81 -8.03 10.56
C GLN A 45 16.14 -8.74 10.23
N ASN A 46 16.31 -9.99 10.59
CA ASN A 46 17.51 -10.77 10.25
C ASN A 46 17.61 -10.96 8.72
N ALA A 47 16.50 -11.25 8.04
CA ALA A 47 16.46 -11.32 6.59
C ALA A 47 16.80 -9.97 5.93
N ILE A 48 16.26 -8.86 6.44
CA ILE A 48 16.61 -7.50 6.00
C ILE A 48 18.11 -7.24 6.16
N ASN A 49 18.67 -7.58 7.32
CA ASN A 49 20.10 -7.34 7.59
C ASN A 49 21.00 -8.12 6.63
N ALA A 50 20.62 -9.34 6.28
CA ALA A 50 21.35 -10.21 5.35
C ALA A 50 21.14 -9.85 3.87
N SER A 51 20.16 -8.98 3.55
CA SER A 51 19.80 -8.63 2.18
C SER A 51 20.69 -7.54 1.59
N VAL A 52 20.76 -7.54 0.28
CA VAL A 52 21.26 -6.42 -0.53
C VAL A 52 20.12 -5.78 -1.33
N SER A 53 20.35 -4.57 -1.87
CA SER A 53 19.35 -3.92 -2.72
C SER A 53 18.93 -4.80 -3.90
N GLY A 54 17.64 -4.89 -4.14
CA GLY A 54 17.03 -5.74 -5.15
C GLY A 54 16.52 -7.10 -4.62
N ASP A 55 16.91 -7.52 -3.40
CA ASP A 55 16.41 -8.78 -2.83
C ASP A 55 14.91 -8.73 -2.52
N ILE A 56 14.30 -9.92 -2.56
CA ILE A 56 12.89 -10.14 -2.22
C ILE A 56 12.81 -10.91 -0.89
N LEU A 57 11.98 -10.41 0.01
CA LEU A 57 11.65 -11.04 1.30
C LEU A 57 10.22 -11.59 1.21
N HIS A 58 10.10 -12.90 1.20
CA HIS A 58 8.80 -13.57 1.19
C HIS A 58 8.38 -13.88 2.61
N VAL A 59 7.38 -13.17 3.12
CA VAL A 59 6.86 -13.33 4.48
C VAL A 59 5.74 -14.36 4.49
N ILE A 60 6.03 -15.51 5.08
CA ILE A 60 5.06 -16.58 5.23
C ILE A 60 3.94 -16.13 6.18
N PRO A 61 2.67 -16.48 5.89
CA PRO A 61 1.55 -16.15 6.74
C PRO A 61 1.62 -16.89 8.09
N GLY A 62 1.12 -16.24 9.12
CA GLY A 62 1.12 -16.81 10.46
C GLY A 62 0.27 -16.01 11.44
N THR A 63 0.17 -16.51 12.66
CA THR A 63 -0.57 -15.87 13.75
C THR A 63 0.28 -14.87 14.56
N VAL A 64 1.59 -14.86 14.33
CA VAL A 64 2.55 -14.02 15.06
C VAL A 64 3.10 -12.93 14.14
N SER A 65 3.11 -11.69 14.62
CA SER A 65 3.73 -10.58 13.88
C SER A 65 5.25 -10.71 13.86
N ASN A 66 5.87 -10.28 12.75
CA ASN A 66 7.32 -10.15 12.62
C ASN A 66 7.92 -8.94 13.36
N GLY A 67 7.08 -8.20 14.13
CA GLY A 67 7.50 -7.02 14.86
C GLY A 67 7.84 -5.83 13.96
N ASN A 68 8.38 -4.77 14.57
CA ASN A 68 8.85 -3.58 13.85
C ASN A 68 10.19 -3.88 13.17
N VAL A 69 10.35 -3.31 11.97
CA VAL A 69 11.58 -3.51 11.19
C VAL A 69 12.12 -2.18 10.66
N THR A 70 13.44 -2.16 10.45
CA THR A 70 14.12 -1.01 9.85
C THR A 70 14.93 -1.45 8.64
N ILE A 71 14.68 -0.78 7.53
CA ILE A 71 15.40 -0.93 6.27
C ILE A 71 16.27 0.30 6.09
N THR A 72 17.59 0.12 6.17
CA THR A 72 18.56 1.20 6.06
C THR A 72 19.32 1.07 4.76
N ASP A 73 19.24 2.11 3.92
CA ASP A 73 19.98 2.23 2.67
C ASP A 73 19.94 1.00 1.75
N LYS A 74 18.76 0.41 1.62
CA LYS A 74 18.49 -0.75 0.75
C LYS A 74 17.14 -0.62 0.06
N SER A 75 17.12 -0.87 -1.24
CA SER A 75 15.88 -1.08 -2.00
C SER A 75 15.45 -2.54 -1.89
N LEU A 76 14.39 -2.83 -1.17
CA LEU A 76 13.90 -4.20 -0.95
C LEU A 76 12.44 -4.34 -1.37
N THR A 77 12.07 -5.57 -1.73
CA THR A 77 10.67 -5.95 -1.95
C THR A 77 10.23 -6.90 -0.83
N ILE A 78 9.14 -6.57 -0.13
CA ILE A 78 8.51 -7.45 0.85
C ILE A 78 7.21 -7.97 0.25
N LEU A 79 7.11 -9.30 0.12
CA LEU A 79 5.93 -9.97 -0.41
C LEU A 79 5.26 -10.81 0.67
N GLY A 80 3.95 -10.75 0.73
CA GLY A 80 3.09 -11.60 1.56
C GLY A 80 2.08 -12.37 0.72
N VAL A 81 1.06 -12.90 1.38
CA VAL A 81 0.06 -13.80 0.77
C VAL A 81 -1.18 -13.09 0.23
N GLY A 82 -1.25 -11.78 0.28
CA GLY A 82 -2.39 -11.00 -0.20
C GLY A 82 -3.21 -10.36 0.91
N LEU A 83 -4.27 -9.66 0.49
CA LEU A 83 -5.15 -8.88 1.37
C LEU A 83 -6.09 -9.77 2.18
N ASP A 84 -6.85 -10.61 1.49
CA ASP A 84 -7.92 -11.39 2.11
C ASP A 84 -7.39 -12.75 2.62
N PRO A 85 -7.33 -12.93 3.95
CA PRO A 85 -6.89 -14.22 4.50
C PRO A 85 -7.87 -15.37 4.22
N GLN A 86 -9.14 -15.09 3.91
CA GLN A 86 -10.14 -16.11 3.64
C GLN A 86 -9.99 -16.70 2.22
N LYS A 87 -9.52 -15.88 1.29
CA LYS A 87 -9.24 -16.30 -0.09
C LYS A 87 -7.85 -16.96 -0.26
N GLY A 88 -7.01 -16.86 0.77
CA GLY A 88 -5.67 -17.43 0.83
C GLY A 88 -5.55 -18.59 1.81
N LEU A 89 -4.49 -18.56 2.62
CA LEU A 89 -4.14 -19.63 3.57
C LEU A 89 -4.82 -19.51 4.95
N GLY A 90 -5.85 -18.69 5.09
CA GLY A 90 -6.57 -18.45 6.34
C GLY A 90 -5.81 -17.57 7.35
N THR A 91 -4.57 -17.20 7.06
CA THR A 91 -3.72 -16.37 7.91
C THR A 91 -3.03 -15.27 7.09
N ARG A 92 -2.45 -14.30 7.77
CA ARG A 92 -1.89 -13.07 7.18
C ARG A 92 -0.37 -13.04 7.32
N SER A 93 0.29 -12.38 6.40
CA SER A 93 1.71 -12.02 6.55
C SER A 93 1.82 -10.75 7.40
N LEU A 94 1.98 -10.91 8.71
CA LEU A 94 1.90 -9.83 9.69
C LEU A 94 3.26 -9.18 9.95
N VAL A 95 3.32 -7.85 9.85
CA VAL A 95 4.51 -7.04 10.16
C VAL A 95 4.09 -5.88 11.09
N GLY A 96 4.98 -5.43 11.93
CA GLY A 96 4.79 -4.21 12.73
C GLY A 96 5.01 -2.94 11.89
N ASP A 97 5.65 -1.93 12.47
CA ASP A 97 6.05 -0.74 11.72
C ASP A 97 7.21 -1.09 10.76
N ILE A 98 7.17 -0.51 9.57
CA ILE A 98 8.25 -0.59 8.59
C ILE A 98 8.92 0.78 8.51
N ASN A 99 10.14 0.89 9.02
CA ASN A 99 10.93 2.10 8.99
C ASN A 99 11.83 2.10 7.76
N LEU A 100 11.75 3.14 6.93
CA LEU A 100 12.67 3.36 5.82
C LEU A 100 13.67 4.46 6.19
N VAL A 101 14.95 4.15 6.15
CA VAL A 101 16.02 5.06 6.54
C VAL A 101 17.04 5.17 5.41
N GLY A 102 17.38 6.40 5.03
CA GLY A 102 18.38 6.69 4.01
C GLY A 102 17.85 6.70 2.57
N PRO A 103 18.49 7.48 1.68
CA PRO A 103 18.03 7.69 0.30
C PRO A 103 18.10 6.42 -0.55
N ALA A 104 19.00 5.48 -0.24
CA ALA A 104 19.11 4.23 -0.95
C ALA A 104 17.99 3.23 -0.60
N SER A 105 17.07 3.56 0.34
CA SER A 105 15.80 2.86 0.53
C SER A 105 14.77 3.19 -0.56
N SER A 106 15.11 4.05 -1.51
CA SER A 106 14.33 4.29 -2.73
C SER A 106 14.13 3.01 -3.53
N GLY A 107 12.94 2.86 -4.13
CA GLY A 107 12.56 1.64 -4.82
C GLY A 107 11.95 0.57 -3.90
N PHE A 108 11.68 0.89 -2.62
CA PHE A 108 10.99 -0.02 -1.71
C PHE A 108 9.63 -0.44 -2.24
N ARG A 109 9.31 -1.72 -2.11
CA ARG A 109 8.02 -2.29 -2.47
C ARG A 109 7.46 -3.16 -1.36
N ALA A 110 6.17 -3.01 -1.10
CA ALA A 110 5.40 -3.88 -0.20
C ALA A 110 4.15 -4.37 -0.93
N SER A 111 3.92 -5.67 -0.92
CA SER A 111 2.73 -6.24 -1.52
C SER A 111 2.23 -7.46 -0.76
N GLY A 112 0.90 -7.56 -0.59
CA GLY A 112 0.25 -8.70 0.05
C GLY A 112 0.54 -8.87 1.54
N ILE A 113 1.02 -7.85 2.25
CA ILE A 113 1.32 -7.89 3.68
C ILE A 113 0.35 -7.04 4.49
N HIS A 114 0.21 -7.40 5.76
CA HIS A 114 -0.50 -6.58 6.74
C HIS A 114 0.52 -5.96 7.69
N PHE A 115 0.59 -4.65 7.77
CA PHE A 115 1.52 -3.94 8.64
C PHE A 115 0.84 -2.78 9.39
N LEU A 116 1.50 -2.28 10.45
CA LEU A 116 0.93 -1.18 11.21
C LEU A 116 1.13 0.15 10.48
N ARG A 117 2.37 0.56 10.27
CA ARG A 117 2.70 1.84 9.62
C ARG A 117 3.90 1.69 8.70
N LEU A 118 3.90 2.45 7.62
CA LEU A 118 5.12 2.79 6.89
C LEU A 118 5.61 4.15 7.39
N LEU A 119 6.84 4.18 7.87
CA LEU A 119 7.49 5.37 8.42
C LEU A 119 8.70 5.73 7.56
N PRO A 120 8.51 6.43 6.44
CA PRO A 120 9.63 6.94 5.67
C PRO A 120 10.36 8.01 6.48
N ASN A 121 11.68 7.92 6.51
CA ASN A 121 12.53 8.98 7.08
C ASN A 121 12.40 9.19 8.60
N ILE A 122 12.26 8.12 9.38
CA ILE A 122 12.10 8.22 10.84
C ILE A 122 13.28 8.95 11.55
N SER A 123 14.45 8.98 10.93
CA SER A 123 15.69 9.57 11.51
C SER A 123 16.36 10.56 10.56
N CYS A 124 15.58 11.45 9.97
CA CYS A 124 16.09 12.42 9.01
C CYS A 124 16.84 13.56 9.70
N SER A 125 18.17 13.59 9.57
CA SER A 125 19.02 14.69 10.04
C SER A 125 19.51 15.60 8.91
N SER A 126 19.21 15.27 7.66
CA SER A 126 19.61 16.03 6.47
C SER A 126 18.54 15.92 5.38
N THR A 127 18.55 16.87 4.44
CA THR A 127 17.60 16.91 3.33
C THR A 127 17.90 15.79 2.33
N TRP A 128 17.13 14.71 2.33
CA TRP A 128 17.19 13.65 1.34
C TRP A 128 15.79 13.16 0.97
N THR A 129 15.69 12.47 -0.13
CA THR A 129 14.42 11.97 -0.67
C THR A 129 14.45 10.47 -0.77
N ILE A 130 13.39 9.80 -0.31
CA ILE A 130 13.12 8.40 -0.65
C ILE A 130 12.09 8.41 -1.79
N SER A 131 12.41 7.73 -2.88
CA SER A 131 11.60 7.76 -4.10
C SER A 131 11.20 6.37 -4.58
N ASN A 132 10.22 6.32 -5.50
CA ASN A 132 9.79 5.09 -6.18
C ASN A 132 9.29 4.02 -5.20
N ILE A 133 8.50 4.44 -4.22
CA ILE A 133 7.85 3.54 -3.25
C ILE A 133 6.58 2.99 -3.88
N LEU A 134 6.39 1.67 -3.80
CA LEU A 134 5.14 1.02 -4.18
C LEU A 134 4.57 0.23 -3.00
N ILE A 135 3.32 0.53 -2.64
CA ILE A 135 2.53 -0.22 -1.67
C ILE A 135 1.27 -0.68 -2.40
N GLU A 136 1.10 -1.99 -2.52
CA GLU A 136 -0.05 -2.55 -3.22
C GLU A 136 -0.59 -3.81 -2.54
N ASN A 137 -1.89 -4.03 -2.64
CA ASN A 137 -2.55 -5.20 -2.06
C ASN A 137 -2.20 -5.43 -0.58
N CYS A 138 -2.05 -4.35 0.18
CA CYS A 138 -1.66 -4.36 1.59
C CYS A 138 -2.81 -3.89 2.49
N GLN A 139 -2.83 -4.38 3.73
CA GLN A 139 -3.64 -3.76 4.78
C GLN A 139 -2.71 -3.07 5.78
N PHE A 140 -3.00 -1.81 6.11
CA PHE A 140 -2.22 -1.05 7.07
C PHE A 140 -3.02 0.09 7.72
N ASN A 141 -2.41 0.75 8.71
CA ASN A 141 -3.07 1.87 9.38
C ASN A 141 -2.65 3.23 8.83
N ALA A 142 -1.37 3.43 8.54
CA ALA A 142 -0.89 4.73 8.06
C ALA A 142 0.42 4.67 7.25
N VAL A 143 0.59 5.67 6.38
CA VAL A 143 1.88 6.13 5.88
C VAL A 143 2.16 7.49 6.54
N GLN A 144 3.18 7.56 7.36
CA GLN A 144 3.43 8.73 8.20
C GLN A 144 4.89 9.20 8.13
N MET A 145 5.08 10.44 7.71
CA MET A 145 6.37 11.12 7.81
C MET A 145 6.51 11.73 9.20
N LEU A 146 7.57 11.38 9.92
CA LEU A 146 7.85 11.93 11.24
C LEU A 146 8.73 13.19 11.20
N SER A 147 9.22 13.57 10.04
CA SER A 147 10.07 14.74 9.84
C SER A 147 9.75 15.43 8.52
N SER A 148 9.60 16.74 8.55
CA SER A 148 9.47 17.59 7.37
C SER A 148 10.82 17.92 6.70
N ALA A 149 11.93 17.47 7.25
CA ALA A 149 13.27 17.72 6.68
C ALA A 149 13.55 16.84 5.44
N CYS A 150 12.79 15.77 5.25
CA CYS A 150 12.96 14.84 4.14
C CYS A 150 11.73 14.80 3.25
N ALA A 151 11.92 14.35 2.02
CA ALA A 151 10.85 14.27 1.03
C ALA A 151 10.55 12.83 0.61
N ILE A 152 9.32 12.62 0.13
CA ILE A 152 8.93 11.43 -0.62
C ILE A 152 8.79 11.82 -2.09
N GLY A 153 9.33 10.99 -2.98
CA GLY A 153 9.18 11.15 -4.42
C GLY A 153 8.59 9.91 -5.08
N ASN A 154 7.63 10.10 -6.00
CA ASN A 154 7.05 9.01 -6.80
C ASN A 154 6.56 7.83 -5.95
N MET A 155 5.71 8.07 -4.99
CA MET A 155 5.07 7.00 -4.21
C MET A 155 3.72 6.64 -4.82
N ILE A 156 3.44 5.34 -4.91
CA ILE A 156 2.13 4.82 -5.31
C ILE A 156 1.60 3.94 -4.18
N VAL A 157 0.39 4.25 -3.73
CA VAL A 157 -0.39 3.41 -2.80
C VAL A 157 -1.67 3.01 -3.50
N ARG A 158 -1.83 1.72 -3.78
CA ARG A 158 -2.98 1.23 -4.55
C ARG A 158 -3.51 -0.11 -4.05
N ASN A 159 -4.79 -0.36 -4.30
CA ASN A 159 -5.46 -1.63 -3.97
C ASN A 159 -5.24 -2.04 -2.51
N CYS A 160 -5.23 -1.08 -1.59
CA CYS A 160 -4.97 -1.30 -0.18
C CYS A 160 -6.23 -1.06 0.66
N VAL A 161 -6.28 -1.76 1.80
CA VAL A 161 -7.23 -1.48 2.88
C VAL A 161 -6.50 -0.69 3.97
N ILE A 162 -6.96 0.52 4.25
CA ILE A 162 -6.32 1.44 5.19
C ILE A 162 -7.25 1.72 6.35
N ASN A 163 -6.92 1.10 7.49
CA ASN A 163 -7.68 1.26 8.72
C ASN A 163 -7.01 2.33 9.59
N SER A 164 -7.29 3.63 9.35
CA SER A 164 -6.74 4.66 10.20
C SER A 164 -7.17 4.45 11.65
N HIS A 165 -6.24 4.14 12.54
CA HIS A 165 -6.50 3.77 13.92
C HIS A 165 -6.15 4.90 14.89
N GLN A 166 -6.99 5.10 15.93
CA GLN A 166 -6.62 5.89 17.11
C GLN A 166 -5.42 5.25 17.83
N GLY A 167 -4.47 6.03 18.25
CA GLY A 167 -3.36 5.53 19.08
C GLY A 167 -2.03 6.26 18.86
N PHE A 168 -2.01 7.23 17.97
CA PHE A 168 -0.81 8.06 17.75
C PHE A 168 -1.02 9.46 18.33
N SER A 169 0.04 10.08 18.81
CA SER A 169 0.02 11.38 19.47
C SER A 169 -0.50 12.54 18.61
N SER A 170 -0.56 12.36 17.29
CA SER A 170 -1.05 13.32 16.30
C SER A 170 -2.47 13.04 15.78
N GLY A 171 -3.14 11.99 16.28
CA GLY A 171 -4.46 11.56 15.77
C GLY A 171 -4.38 10.47 14.69
N PRO A 172 -5.50 9.88 14.30
CA PRO A 172 -5.55 8.78 13.34
C PRO A 172 -5.53 9.32 11.89
N GLN A 173 -4.35 9.49 11.33
CA GLN A 173 -4.18 9.84 9.93
C GLN A 173 -3.83 8.60 9.12
N ALA A 174 -4.48 8.41 7.97
CA ALA A 174 -4.08 7.40 7.01
C ALA A 174 -2.82 7.84 6.24
N PHE A 175 -2.73 9.12 5.95
CA PHE A 175 -1.59 9.71 5.24
C PHE A 175 -1.16 11.02 5.88
N GLU A 176 0.11 11.12 6.25
CA GLU A 176 0.78 12.34 6.68
C GLU A 176 2.07 12.51 5.87
N ILE A 177 2.00 13.31 4.79
CA ILE A 177 3.05 13.42 3.78
C ILE A 177 3.31 14.90 3.50
N PHE A 178 4.26 15.49 4.23
CA PHE A 178 4.48 16.96 4.21
C PHE A 178 5.23 17.47 2.99
N VAL A 179 6.23 16.74 2.53
CA VAL A 179 7.07 17.15 1.39
C VAL A 179 7.10 16.01 0.39
N ASN A 180 6.52 16.24 -0.78
CA ASN A 180 6.41 15.18 -1.76
C ASN A 180 6.44 15.71 -3.20
N SER A 181 6.67 14.79 -4.12
CA SER A 181 6.46 14.96 -5.55
C SER A 181 5.98 13.65 -6.16
N GLY A 182 4.86 13.70 -6.92
CA GLY A 182 4.36 12.52 -7.64
C GLY A 182 3.79 11.42 -6.73
N VAL A 183 3.12 11.78 -5.65
CA VAL A 183 2.43 10.81 -4.78
C VAL A 183 1.04 10.54 -5.33
N LEU A 184 0.77 9.26 -5.61
CA LEU A 184 -0.50 8.75 -6.11
C LEU A 184 -1.15 7.80 -5.10
N ILE A 185 -2.36 8.13 -4.66
CA ILE A 185 -3.20 7.31 -3.77
C ILE A 185 -4.43 6.91 -4.59
N THR A 186 -4.51 5.63 -5.00
CA THR A 186 -5.56 5.21 -5.94
C THR A 186 -6.12 3.83 -5.63
N ASN A 187 -7.41 3.65 -5.91
CA ASN A 187 -8.11 2.38 -5.77
C ASN A 187 -7.97 1.74 -4.39
N ASN A 188 -8.02 2.53 -3.33
CA ASN A 188 -7.93 2.07 -1.95
C ASN A 188 -9.28 2.16 -1.24
N ILE A 189 -9.43 1.37 -0.19
CA ILE A 189 -10.52 1.44 0.79
C ILE A 189 -9.95 2.07 2.05
N ILE A 190 -10.42 3.27 2.40
CA ILE A 190 -9.85 4.10 3.46
C ILE A 190 -10.92 4.38 4.52
N ARG A 191 -10.69 3.87 5.73
CA ARG A 191 -11.55 4.18 6.86
C ARG A 191 -11.27 5.58 7.41
N CYS A 192 -12.32 6.36 7.55
CA CYS A 192 -12.28 7.69 8.14
C CYS A 192 -12.71 7.62 9.61
N GLN A 193 -11.79 7.30 10.50
CA GLN A 193 -12.02 7.42 11.94
C GLN A 193 -11.17 8.58 12.46
N SER A 194 -11.78 9.72 12.69
CA SER A 194 -11.06 10.85 13.24
C SER A 194 -11.80 11.47 14.40
N ASN A 195 -11.09 11.67 15.49
CA ASN A 195 -11.60 12.47 16.61
C ASN A 195 -10.93 13.85 16.66
N ASN A 196 -9.79 14.10 16.01
CA ASN A 196 -9.06 15.35 16.13
C ASN A 196 -8.18 15.76 14.94
N ALA A 197 -8.15 15.01 13.84
CA ALA A 197 -7.33 15.35 12.66
C ALA A 197 -7.92 14.76 11.39
N GLY A 198 -7.62 15.34 10.23
CA GLY A 198 -8.00 14.78 8.94
C GLY A 198 -7.33 13.45 8.66
N VAL A 199 -7.97 12.67 7.81
CA VAL A 199 -7.45 11.34 7.41
C VAL A 199 -6.26 11.49 6.46
N VAL A 200 -6.27 12.54 5.65
CA VAL A 200 -5.23 12.88 4.69
C VAL A 200 -4.65 14.25 5.01
N LYS A 201 -3.34 14.31 5.09
CA LYS A 201 -2.56 15.54 5.28
C LYS A 201 -1.35 15.51 4.34
N GLY A 202 -1.19 16.56 3.52
CA GLY A 202 -0.07 16.61 2.58
C GLY A 202 -0.22 17.68 1.50
N ASP A 203 0.81 17.84 0.67
CA ASP A 203 0.89 18.82 -0.40
C ASP A 203 1.14 18.16 -1.75
N GLY A 204 0.42 18.57 -2.80
CA GLY A 204 0.61 18.09 -4.17
C GLY A 204 0.25 16.60 -4.40
N LEU A 205 -0.70 16.07 -3.65
CA LEU A 205 -1.14 14.66 -3.77
C LEU A 205 -2.07 14.48 -4.97
N THR A 206 -2.03 13.30 -5.60
CA THR A 206 -3.07 12.82 -6.52
C THR A 206 -3.86 11.70 -5.85
N ILE A 207 -5.14 11.95 -5.59
CA ILE A 207 -6.03 11.05 -4.84
C ILE A 207 -7.20 10.71 -5.75
N THR A 208 -7.24 9.49 -6.26
CA THR A 208 -8.21 9.11 -7.29
C THR A 208 -8.78 7.71 -7.07
N ASN A 209 -10.05 7.54 -7.40
CA ASN A 209 -10.70 6.22 -7.36
C ASN A 209 -10.62 5.51 -5.99
N ASN A 210 -10.69 6.24 -4.88
CA ASN A 210 -10.73 5.63 -3.56
C ASN A 210 -12.15 5.62 -2.99
N LEU A 211 -12.39 4.71 -2.06
CA LEU A 211 -13.53 4.75 -1.15
C LEU A 211 -13.06 5.29 0.21
N PHE A 212 -13.58 6.41 0.62
CA PHE A 212 -13.51 6.92 1.98
C PHE A 212 -14.81 6.56 2.70
N TYR A 213 -14.75 5.82 3.80
CA TYR A 213 -15.96 5.40 4.52
C TYR A 213 -15.83 5.58 6.03
N GLY A 214 -16.98 5.59 6.72
CA GLY A 214 -17.07 5.76 8.16
C GLY A 214 -17.27 7.21 8.57
N GLY A 215 -17.61 7.44 9.83
CA GLY A 215 -17.94 8.77 10.37
C GLY A 215 -16.85 9.29 11.30
N GLY A 216 -16.49 10.55 11.16
CA GLY A 216 -15.64 11.28 12.09
C GLY A 216 -16.22 12.68 12.33
N THR A 217 -15.67 13.43 13.27
CA THR A 217 -16.09 14.81 13.56
C THR A 217 -15.27 15.84 12.79
N PHE A 218 -14.19 15.43 12.12
CA PHE A 218 -13.29 16.30 11.34
C PHE A 218 -13.29 15.92 9.86
N GLY A 219 -12.94 16.86 9.01
CA GLY A 219 -12.86 16.66 7.57
C GLY A 219 -11.90 15.54 7.18
N VAL A 220 -12.15 14.92 6.03
CA VAL A 220 -11.22 13.90 5.48
C VAL A 220 -9.86 14.53 5.21
N PHE A 221 -9.84 15.75 4.70
CA PHE A 221 -8.62 16.49 4.36
C PHE A 221 -8.34 17.58 5.41
N THR A 222 -7.12 17.63 5.91
CA THR A 222 -6.62 18.66 6.83
C THR A 222 -5.19 19.01 6.44
N ASP A 223 -4.83 20.28 6.40
CA ASP A 223 -3.51 20.74 5.92
C ASP A 223 -3.10 20.03 4.62
N THR A 224 -4.07 19.94 3.69
CA THR A 224 -3.88 19.30 2.38
C THR A 224 -3.95 20.38 1.32
N ASP A 225 -2.84 20.59 0.61
CA ASP A 225 -2.68 21.70 -0.31
C ASP A 225 -2.35 21.21 -1.73
N ASN A 226 -2.69 22.03 -2.74
CA ASN A 226 -2.31 21.86 -4.14
C ASN A 226 -2.56 20.45 -4.71
N SER A 227 -3.54 19.74 -4.16
CA SER A 227 -3.81 18.32 -4.45
C SER A 227 -4.95 18.17 -5.47
N ILE A 228 -4.92 17.06 -6.21
CA ILE A 228 -5.97 16.66 -7.15
C ILE A 228 -6.75 15.51 -6.52
N VAL A 229 -8.05 15.71 -6.32
CA VAL A 229 -8.95 14.73 -5.70
C VAL A 229 -10.10 14.45 -6.66
N ARG A 230 -10.10 13.26 -7.30
CA ARG A 230 -11.09 12.98 -8.35
C ARG A 230 -11.57 11.53 -8.33
N ASN A 231 -12.78 11.31 -8.85
CA ASN A 231 -13.38 9.99 -9.01
C ASN A 231 -13.50 9.19 -7.70
N ASN A 232 -13.46 9.84 -6.52
CA ASN A 232 -13.57 9.14 -5.24
C ASN A 232 -15.02 9.03 -4.78
N ILE A 233 -15.28 8.05 -3.93
CA ILE A 233 -16.53 7.90 -3.18
C ILE A 233 -16.28 8.28 -1.72
N PHE A 234 -17.03 9.25 -1.21
CA PHE A 234 -17.08 9.63 0.20
C PHE A 234 -18.41 9.16 0.77
N SER A 235 -18.37 8.04 1.51
CA SER A 235 -19.57 7.43 2.08
C SER A 235 -19.61 7.62 3.58
N ARG A 236 -20.58 8.43 4.06
CA ARG A 236 -20.83 8.69 5.48
C ARG A 236 -19.59 9.21 6.22
N THR A 237 -18.78 9.98 5.55
CA THR A 237 -17.65 10.70 6.14
C THR A 237 -18.16 12.00 6.78
N SER A 238 -17.37 12.58 7.67
CA SER A 238 -17.51 13.99 8.03
C SER A 238 -17.27 14.89 6.82
N PRO A 239 -17.48 16.22 6.95
CA PRO A 239 -17.18 17.15 5.85
C PRO A 239 -15.87 16.80 5.19
N ALA A 240 -15.88 16.75 3.86
CA ALA A 240 -14.73 16.27 3.11
C ALA A 240 -13.49 17.15 3.30
N LEU A 241 -13.69 18.44 3.61
CA LEU A 241 -12.63 19.44 3.62
C LEU A 241 -12.63 20.28 4.91
N ASN A 242 -11.48 20.37 5.57
CA ASN A 242 -11.26 21.46 6.54
C ASN A 242 -10.89 22.74 5.79
N THR A 243 -11.86 23.64 5.64
CA THR A 243 -11.74 24.84 4.83
C THR A 243 -10.73 25.86 5.34
N THR A 244 -10.29 25.75 6.59
CA THR A 244 -9.35 26.71 7.18
C THR A 244 -7.91 26.37 6.94
N THR A 245 -7.61 25.11 6.59
CA THR A 245 -6.23 24.61 6.49
C THR A 245 -5.90 23.96 5.16
N CYS A 246 -6.87 23.84 4.23
CA CYS A 246 -6.66 23.23 2.91
C CYS A 246 -6.75 24.28 1.81
N THR A 247 -5.70 24.40 0.98
CA THR A 247 -5.59 25.45 -0.04
C THR A 247 -5.22 24.93 -1.42
N GLY A 248 -5.72 25.56 -2.48
CA GLY A 248 -5.29 25.32 -3.86
C GLY A 248 -5.63 23.93 -4.43
N ASN A 249 -6.55 23.19 -3.81
CA ASN A 249 -6.92 21.85 -4.26
C ASN A 249 -7.92 21.88 -5.42
N THR A 250 -7.86 20.85 -6.26
CA THR A 250 -8.79 20.62 -7.37
C THR A 250 -9.61 19.37 -7.10
N PHE A 251 -10.91 19.53 -6.88
CA PHE A 251 -11.87 18.45 -6.68
C PHE A 251 -12.70 18.24 -7.94
N GLN A 252 -12.73 17.02 -8.49
CA GLN A 252 -13.43 16.72 -9.73
C GLN A 252 -14.15 15.37 -9.66
N ASN A 253 -15.41 15.34 -10.10
CA ASN A 253 -16.16 14.08 -10.26
C ASN A 253 -16.04 13.16 -9.03
N ASN A 254 -16.35 13.65 -7.85
CA ASN A 254 -16.45 12.83 -6.65
C ASN A 254 -17.92 12.63 -6.29
N ILE A 255 -18.24 11.53 -5.64
CA ILE A 255 -19.56 11.28 -5.08
C ILE A 255 -19.52 11.41 -3.56
N VAL A 256 -20.52 12.07 -2.98
CA VAL A 256 -20.63 12.31 -1.54
C VAL A 256 -22.00 11.83 -1.06
N PHE A 257 -22.01 11.00 0.00
CA PHE A 257 -23.23 10.45 0.56
C PHE A 257 -23.18 10.38 2.07
N GLY A 258 -24.26 10.84 2.72
CA GLY A 258 -24.47 10.69 4.17
C GLY A 258 -23.51 11.51 5.05
N SER A 259 -22.87 12.52 4.48
CA SER A 259 -22.08 13.51 5.22
C SER A 259 -22.97 14.62 5.76
N SER A 260 -22.58 15.24 6.86
CA SER A 260 -23.24 16.43 7.41
C SER A 260 -23.02 17.67 6.54
N ASP A 261 -21.96 17.67 5.74
CA ASP A 261 -21.66 18.70 4.74
C ASP A 261 -21.24 17.99 3.45
N ASN A 262 -22.07 18.14 2.43
CA ASN A 262 -21.88 17.53 1.12
C ASN A 262 -21.10 18.44 0.15
N SER A 263 -20.53 19.54 0.64
CA SER A 263 -19.81 20.47 -0.19
C SER A 263 -18.29 20.28 -0.12
N PHE A 264 -17.67 20.30 -1.30
CA PHE A 264 -16.26 20.69 -1.42
C PHE A 264 -16.31 22.20 -1.68
N THR A 265 -15.99 23.00 -0.69
CA THR A 265 -16.22 24.45 -0.71
C THR A 265 -15.45 25.10 -1.84
N ASP A 266 -16.17 25.49 -2.88
CA ASP A 266 -15.62 26.09 -4.07
C ASP A 266 -15.16 27.53 -3.81
N GLY A 267 -13.97 27.89 -4.30
CA GLY A 267 -13.41 29.22 -4.18
C GLY A 267 -12.81 29.58 -2.81
N ILE A 268 -12.94 28.76 -1.77
CA ILE A 268 -12.31 29.03 -0.47
C ILE A 268 -10.84 28.64 -0.56
N ALA A 269 -9.97 29.59 -0.20
CA ALA A 269 -8.51 29.43 -0.19
C ALA A 269 -7.95 28.87 -1.53
N GLY A 270 -8.58 29.22 -2.67
CA GLY A 270 -8.15 28.80 -4.01
C GLY A 270 -8.53 27.36 -4.38
N ASN A 271 -9.35 26.67 -3.59
CA ASN A 271 -9.88 25.38 -3.98
C ASN A 271 -10.89 25.51 -5.11
N THR A 272 -10.93 24.54 -6.02
CA THR A 272 -11.89 24.42 -7.11
C THR A 272 -12.65 23.13 -7.06
N SER A 273 -13.92 23.13 -7.47
CA SER A 273 -14.82 21.99 -7.32
C SER A 273 -15.77 21.88 -8.53
N THR A 274 -15.78 20.74 -9.22
CA THR A 274 -16.62 20.50 -10.39
C THR A 274 -17.10 19.06 -10.50
N GLY A 275 -18.31 18.86 -11.04
CA GLY A 275 -18.81 17.55 -11.44
C GLY A 275 -19.12 16.60 -10.28
N HIS A 276 -19.42 17.11 -9.09
CA HIS A 276 -19.76 16.27 -7.93
C HIS A 276 -21.18 15.73 -8.01
N ILE A 277 -21.35 14.52 -7.48
CA ILE A 277 -22.64 13.87 -7.32
C ILE A 277 -22.96 13.76 -5.83
N ILE A 278 -24.10 14.29 -5.40
CA ILE A 278 -24.62 14.15 -4.03
C ILE A 278 -25.71 13.10 -4.06
N ALA A 279 -25.34 11.85 -3.91
CA ALA A 279 -26.27 10.72 -3.93
C ALA A 279 -25.66 9.48 -3.28
N ASP A 280 -26.52 8.51 -2.94
CA ASP A 280 -26.08 7.19 -2.49
C ASP A 280 -25.33 6.48 -3.62
N PRO A 281 -24.06 6.09 -3.43
CA PRO A 281 -23.30 5.33 -4.42
C PRO A 281 -23.82 3.91 -4.62
N LEU A 282 -24.81 3.46 -3.84
CA LEU A 282 -25.40 2.13 -3.91
C LEU A 282 -24.32 1.02 -3.87
N LEU A 283 -23.42 1.10 -2.89
CA LEU A 283 -22.46 0.02 -2.62
C LEU A 283 -23.19 -1.18 -2.01
N THR A 284 -22.82 -2.38 -2.42
CA THR A 284 -23.52 -3.63 -2.05
C THR A 284 -23.53 -3.86 -0.53
N ASN A 285 -22.37 -3.76 0.12
CA ASN A 285 -22.26 -3.96 1.57
C ASN A 285 -21.04 -3.23 2.14
N VAL A 286 -21.19 -1.94 2.44
CA VAL A 286 -20.16 -1.13 3.09
C VAL A 286 -20.65 -0.67 4.46
N PRO A 287 -19.83 -0.74 5.53
CA PRO A 287 -20.28 -0.39 6.87
C PRO A 287 -20.71 1.08 6.95
N SER A 288 -21.77 1.31 7.71
CA SER A 288 -22.29 2.66 8.00
C SER A 288 -21.62 3.33 9.18
N THR A 289 -20.66 2.66 9.81
CA THR A 289 -20.00 3.05 11.04
C THR A 289 -18.47 3.08 10.85
N THR A 290 -17.76 3.55 11.88
CA THR A 290 -16.29 3.57 11.91
C THR A 290 -15.66 2.20 12.18
N SER A 291 -16.33 1.10 11.84
CA SER A 291 -15.78 -0.25 12.03
C SER A 291 -14.59 -0.50 11.10
N ASP A 292 -13.67 -1.35 11.54
CA ASP A 292 -12.59 -1.84 10.70
C ASP A 292 -13.15 -2.57 9.48
N TRP A 293 -12.43 -2.48 8.37
CA TRP A 293 -12.77 -3.25 7.18
C TRP A 293 -12.65 -4.75 7.48
N VAL A 294 -13.68 -5.48 7.12
CA VAL A 294 -13.68 -6.94 7.10
C VAL A 294 -14.01 -7.43 5.69
N TYR A 295 -13.38 -8.50 5.27
CA TYR A 295 -13.46 -9.00 3.88
C TYR A 295 -14.79 -9.68 3.54
N THR A 296 -15.79 -9.56 4.41
CA THR A 296 -17.21 -9.85 4.09
C THR A 296 -17.97 -8.62 3.57
N TYR A 297 -17.33 -7.45 3.58
CA TYR A 297 -17.89 -6.26 2.96
C TYR A 297 -17.66 -6.31 1.45
N ASP A 298 -18.53 -5.63 0.72
CA ASP A 298 -18.56 -5.67 -0.75
C ASP A 298 -18.72 -4.24 -1.29
N ILE A 299 -17.74 -3.81 -2.06
CA ILE A 299 -17.68 -2.49 -2.71
C ILE A 299 -18.31 -2.48 -4.11
N THR A 300 -18.89 -3.58 -4.55
CA THR A 300 -19.53 -3.64 -5.86
C THR A 300 -20.68 -2.63 -5.95
N LEU A 301 -20.72 -1.89 -7.04
CA LEU A 301 -21.79 -0.94 -7.33
C LEU A 301 -23.05 -1.69 -7.80
N LEU A 302 -24.16 -1.47 -7.12
CA LEU A 302 -25.45 -2.04 -7.52
C LEU A 302 -25.96 -1.40 -8.83
N ALA A 303 -26.79 -2.12 -9.54
CA ALA A 303 -27.45 -1.59 -10.75
C ALA A 303 -28.20 -0.29 -10.45
N GLY A 304 -27.98 0.73 -11.28
CA GLY A 304 -28.53 2.08 -11.09
C GLY A 304 -27.69 2.99 -10.19
N SER A 305 -26.53 2.54 -9.71
CA SER A 305 -25.61 3.40 -8.98
C SER A 305 -25.20 4.61 -9.82
N PRO A 306 -25.28 5.83 -9.26
CA PRO A 306 -24.81 7.05 -9.95
C PRO A 306 -23.29 7.09 -10.12
N ALA A 307 -22.53 6.16 -9.51
CA ALA A 307 -21.09 6.06 -9.64
C ALA A 307 -20.64 5.25 -10.88
N ILE A 308 -21.59 4.54 -11.55
CA ILE A 308 -21.27 3.74 -12.74
C ILE A 308 -20.98 4.65 -13.92
N ASN A 309 -19.81 4.49 -14.54
CA ASN A 309 -19.32 5.27 -15.70
C ASN A 309 -19.32 6.78 -15.49
N ALA A 310 -19.31 7.25 -14.23
CA ALA A 310 -19.42 8.67 -13.89
C ALA A 310 -18.06 9.33 -13.58
N GLY A 311 -16.98 8.56 -13.61
CA GLY A 311 -15.63 9.10 -13.49
C GLY A 311 -15.25 10.01 -14.65
N LEU A 312 -14.30 10.91 -14.44
CA LEU A 312 -13.81 11.83 -15.44
C LEU A 312 -13.23 11.12 -16.69
N ASP A 313 -12.75 9.91 -16.51
CA ASP A 313 -12.21 9.03 -17.54
C ASP A 313 -13.25 8.09 -18.15
N GLY A 314 -14.53 8.24 -17.79
CA GLY A 314 -15.64 7.40 -18.24
C GLY A 314 -15.70 6.03 -17.57
N THR A 315 -14.86 5.75 -16.58
CA THR A 315 -14.94 4.55 -15.75
C THR A 315 -15.83 4.78 -14.52
N ASN A 316 -16.00 3.79 -13.66
CA ASN A 316 -16.72 3.95 -12.41
C ASN A 316 -15.98 4.93 -11.48
N MET A 317 -16.71 5.60 -10.61
CA MET A 317 -16.10 6.26 -9.45
C MET A 317 -15.79 5.23 -8.35
N GLY A 318 -14.84 5.57 -7.48
CA GLY A 318 -14.41 4.73 -6.38
C GLY A 318 -13.48 3.57 -6.79
N PRO A 319 -13.22 2.63 -5.88
CA PRO A 319 -12.18 1.60 -6.07
C PRO A 319 -12.40 0.68 -7.27
N THR A 320 -13.65 0.52 -7.72
CA THR A 320 -13.99 -0.32 -8.89
C THR A 320 -13.75 0.37 -10.23
N GLY A 321 -13.29 1.61 -10.23
CA GLY A 321 -13.02 2.39 -11.44
C GLY A 321 -11.53 2.52 -11.76
N GLY A 322 -11.24 3.33 -12.79
CA GLY A 322 -9.86 3.58 -13.22
C GLY A 322 -9.24 2.42 -14.00
N ILE A 323 -7.93 2.52 -14.26
CA ILE A 323 -7.18 1.57 -15.10
C ILE A 323 -6.88 0.25 -14.36
N LEU A 324 -6.75 0.30 -13.05
CA LEU A 324 -6.41 -0.82 -12.19
C LEU A 324 -7.41 -0.91 -11.03
N PRO A 325 -8.63 -1.41 -11.29
CA PRO A 325 -9.65 -1.55 -10.26
C PRO A 325 -9.16 -2.35 -9.05
N PHE A 326 -9.72 -2.04 -7.87
CA PHE A 326 -9.45 -2.79 -6.65
C PHE A 326 -9.82 -4.26 -6.82
N ASP A 327 -8.88 -5.13 -6.51
CA ASP A 327 -9.04 -6.58 -6.54
C ASP A 327 -8.69 -7.16 -5.17
N GLU A 328 -9.68 -7.72 -4.49
CA GLU A 328 -9.50 -8.40 -3.20
C GLU A 328 -8.75 -9.73 -3.34
N GLU A 329 -8.81 -10.35 -4.51
CA GLU A 329 -8.18 -11.65 -4.77
C GLU A 329 -6.68 -11.54 -5.00
N GLY A 330 -6.17 -10.34 -5.23
CA GLY A 330 -4.78 -10.06 -5.61
C GLY A 330 -3.74 -10.73 -4.74
N THR A 331 -3.46 -11.99 -5.00
CA THR A 331 -2.26 -12.66 -4.51
C THR A 331 -1.21 -12.58 -5.60
N LEU A 332 -0.10 -11.94 -5.34
CA LEU A 332 1.05 -11.90 -6.27
C LEU A 332 1.77 -13.25 -6.37
N LEU A 333 1.46 -14.18 -5.50
CA LEU A 333 2.13 -15.47 -5.40
C LEU A 333 1.17 -16.59 -5.78
N PRO A 334 1.62 -17.57 -6.57
CA PRO A 334 0.83 -18.74 -6.84
C PRO A 334 0.48 -19.46 -5.53
N LEU A 335 -0.80 -19.74 -5.31
CA LEU A 335 -1.26 -20.54 -4.18
C LEU A 335 -1.17 -22.00 -4.57
N ILE A 336 -0.39 -22.78 -3.80
CA ILE A 336 -0.40 -24.24 -3.95
C ILE A 336 -1.67 -24.77 -3.28
N GLU A 337 -2.64 -25.22 -4.08
CA GLU A 337 -3.90 -25.76 -3.59
C GLU A 337 -3.78 -27.24 -3.16
N ALA A 338 -2.93 -27.99 -3.83
CA ALA A 338 -2.70 -29.39 -3.49
C ALA A 338 -1.31 -29.87 -3.93
N ILE A 339 -0.73 -30.72 -3.11
CA ILE A 339 0.45 -31.51 -3.44
C ILE A 339 0.06 -32.98 -3.26
N ASN A 340 -0.01 -33.72 -4.35
CA ASN A 340 -0.29 -35.13 -4.32
C ASN A 340 1.00 -35.91 -4.62
N MET A 341 1.41 -36.72 -3.67
CA MET A 341 2.56 -37.62 -3.81
C MET A 341 2.24 -38.95 -3.14
N PRO A 342 2.76 -40.09 -3.63
CA PRO A 342 2.55 -41.35 -3.00
C PRO A 342 3.21 -41.40 -1.61
N ALA A 343 2.53 -42.00 -0.62
CA ALA A 343 3.04 -42.12 0.74
C ALA A 343 4.27 -43.03 0.83
N ILE A 344 4.45 -43.91 -0.13
CA ILE A 344 5.56 -44.85 -0.20
C ILE A 344 6.08 -44.86 -1.64
N VAL A 345 7.40 -44.73 -1.81
CA VAL A 345 8.09 -44.86 -3.08
C VAL A 345 9.04 -46.05 -3.04
N THR A 346 8.95 -46.93 -4.03
CA THR A 346 9.86 -48.05 -4.16
C THR A 346 11.25 -47.56 -4.57
N LYS A 347 12.31 -48.08 -3.93
CA LYS A 347 13.70 -47.73 -4.26
C LYS A 347 13.97 -47.96 -5.74
N GLY A 348 14.43 -46.93 -6.43
CA GLY A 348 14.77 -46.98 -7.87
C GLY A 348 13.62 -46.62 -8.80
N VAL A 349 12.49 -46.18 -8.27
CA VAL A 349 11.37 -45.60 -9.04
C VAL A 349 11.32 -44.09 -8.79
N ASP A 350 11.05 -43.31 -9.84
CA ASP A 350 10.92 -41.89 -9.73
C ASP A 350 9.74 -41.51 -8.83
N LEU A 351 9.91 -40.47 -8.01
CA LEU A 351 8.83 -39.90 -7.21
C LEU A 351 7.95 -38.99 -8.11
N GLU A 352 6.73 -39.39 -8.35
CA GLU A 352 5.74 -38.53 -9.02
C GLU A 352 5.12 -37.57 -8.02
N VAL A 353 5.30 -36.28 -8.23
CA VAL A 353 4.72 -35.21 -7.43
C VAL A 353 3.82 -34.37 -8.34
N ASN A 354 2.52 -34.40 -8.07
CA ASN A 354 1.53 -33.56 -8.75
C ASN A 354 1.23 -32.34 -7.88
N ILE A 355 1.56 -31.15 -8.41
CA ILE A 355 1.32 -29.87 -7.75
C ILE A 355 0.19 -29.14 -8.50
N LYS A 356 -0.90 -28.85 -7.78
CA LYS A 356 -1.95 -27.94 -8.28
C LYS A 356 -1.74 -26.58 -7.65
N ALA A 357 -1.51 -25.58 -8.47
CA ALA A 357 -1.37 -24.19 -8.04
C ALA A 357 -2.38 -23.31 -8.78
N LYS A 358 -2.92 -22.31 -8.07
CA LYS A 358 -3.72 -21.22 -8.63
C LYS A 358 -2.81 -19.99 -8.71
N GLY A 359 -2.67 -19.40 -9.88
CA GLY A 359 -2.07 -18.09 -10.12
C GLY A 359 -3.16 -17.08 -10.47
N ASN A 360 -2.87 -15.81 -10.27
CA ASN A 360 -3.69 -14.69 -10.75
C ASN A 360 -3.23 -14.28 -12.13
#